data_846c1f62ae6b751a5c0d2426097b9523
#
_entry.id   846c1f62ae6b751a5c0d2426097b9523
#
_cell.length_a   1.000
_cell.length_b   1.000
_cell.length_c   1.000
_cell.angle_alpha   90.00
_cell.angle_beta   90.00
_cell.angle_gamma   90.00
#
_symmetry.space_group_name_H-M   'P 1'
#
loop_
_entity.id
_entity.type
_entity.pdbx_description
1 polymer ?
#
loop_
_entity_poly.entity_id
_entity_poly.type
_entity_poly.pdbx_seq_one_letter_code
_entity_poly.pdbx_strand_id
1 'polypeptide(L)'
;MVKRISALLFAALLATGAIAQTVKIGVVNTYSGPAASFGEFGDRAMKLYMKLHANDLPSGVQVELITRDDGGPNPDKAKQLAQELIVRDKVNLLAGGAFTPNALAIAPLATEAKLPFVVLNAGTSVVTTRSPYLVRVSFTLWQSSYPLGQWAAKNYKRAYTLVSDYGPGHDAEAAFTQAFKAGGGEVLGSLRVTLQNPDFAPYMQRVKDAKPDCLMVFIPAGKTATAVMKTFADLGLAAAGVHLIGPGDITTDEELPNMGEVALGVHTVFHYSAAAERPANKRFVEAWKKEYGASSTPNFAAAAAWDAMAMIYAAIRQEKGKLDAERTMDIFKHWKNPDSPRGPIAIDPQTRDIVQNEYLREVRNVNGQLANVELETVATALKDPWKELQPKK
;
A
#
# COMPACT_ATOMS: atom_id res chain seq x y z
N MET A 1 27.39 75.80 33.84
CA MET A 1 27.20 74.42 34.32
C MET A 1 26.02 73.84 33.56
N VAL A 2 26.28 73.11 32.49
CA VAL A 2 25.25 72.47 31.63
C VAL A 2 25.36 70.99 31.85
N LYS A 3 24.35 70.34 32.46
CA LYS A 3 24.27 68.90 32.65
C LYS A 3 23.74 68.25 31.34
N ARG A 4 24.58 67.45 30.71
CA ARG A 4 24.20 66.58 29.59
C ARG A 4 23.53 65.35 30.19
N ILE A 5 22.25 65.11 29.87
CA ILE A 5 21.52 63.92 30.19
C ILE A 5 21.63 63.04 28.95
N SER A 6 22.41 61.95 29.06
CA SER A 6 22.49 60.87 28.01
C SER A 6 21.31 59.93 28.18
N ALA A 7 20.38 59.95 27.21
CA ALA A 7 19.30 58.99 27.13
C ALA A 7 19.84 57.70 26.44
N LEU A 8 20.00 56.61 27.20
CA LEU A 8 20.24 55.28 26.69
C LEU A 8 18.92 54.72 26.19
N LEU A 9 18.76 54.63 24.84
CA LEU A 9 17.71 53.86 24.23
C LEU A 9 18.08 52.38 24.37
N PHE A 10 17.35 51.62 25.19
CA PHE A 10 17.38 50.19 25.29
C PHE A 10 16.49 49.66 24.17
N ALA A 11 17.06 49.27 23.02
CA ALA A 11 16.39 48.55 21.96
C ALA A 11 16.21 47.11 22.44
N ALA A 12 15.06 46.80 23.01
CA ALA A 12 14.64 45.43 23.26
C ALA A 12 14.38 44.73 21.92
N LEU A 13 15.35 43.95 21.42
CA LEU A 13 15.08 42.97 20.37
C LEU A 13 14.07 41.93 20.90
N LEU A 14 12.83 42.12 20.58
CA LEU A 14 11.84 41.05 20.67
C LEU A 14 12.24 39.98 19.64
N ALA A 15 13.07 39.03 20.05
CA ALA A 15 13.22 37.77 19.34
C ALA A 15 11.87 37.07 19.42
N THR A 16 11.01 37.30 18.43
CA THR A 16 9.84 36.46 18.20
C THR A 16 10.37 35.08 17.83
N GLY A 17 10.58 34.27 18.86
CA GLY A 17 10.83 32.84 18.64
C GLY A 17 9.69 32.32 17.80
N ALA A 18 9.97 31.97 16.56
CA ALA A 18 9.00 31.29 15.70
C ALA A 18 8.54 30.04 16.47
N ILE A 19 7.29 30.06 16.97
CA ILE A 19 6.71 28.86 17.58
C ILE A 19 6.73 27.79 16.49
N ALA A 20 7.52 26.73 16.72
CA ALA A 20 7.59 25.61 15.79
C ALA A 20 6.18 25.03 15.63
N GLN A 21 5.68 25.07 14.40
CA GLN A 21 4.38 24.49 14.10
C GLN A 21 4.55 23.01 13.83
N THR A 22 3.91 22.16 14.65
CA THR A 22 3.95 20.72 14.47
C THR A 22 2.73 20.24 13.70
N VAL A 23 2.96 19.58 12.56
CA VAL A 23 1.95 18.83 11.83
C VAL A 23 1.97 17.39 12.34
N LYS A 24 0.88 17.00 13.00
CA LYS A 24 0.72 15.66 13.57
C LYS A 24 0.01 14.73 12.60
N ILE A 25 0.63 13.60 12.29
CA ILE A 25 0.07 12.53 11.45
C ILE A 25 -0.27 11.37 12.37
N GLY A 26 -1.56 11.05 12.51
CA GLY A 26 -2.02 9.88 13.25
C GLY A 26 -2.01 8.65 12.36
N VAL A 27 -1.27 7.61 12.74
CA VAL A 27 -1.13 6.40 11.93
C VAL A 27 -1.78 5.22 12.66
N VAL A 28 -2.86 4.66 12.07
CA VAL A 28 -3.47 3.41 12.53
C VAL A 28 -3.10 2.33 11.53
N ASN A 29 -2.24 1.41 11.94
CA ASN A 29 -1.75 0.36 11.07
C ASN A 29 -1.47 -0.93 11.86
N THR A 30 -1.15 -2.04 11.17
CA THR A 30 -0.89 -3.33 11.79
C THR A 30 0.60 -3.47 12.07
N TYR A 31 0.99 -3.46 13.36
CA TYR A 31 2.39 -3.59 13.82
C TYR A 31 2.66 -4.92 14.54
N SER A 32 1.64 -5.75 14.69
CA SER A 32 1.76 -7.05 15.36
C SER A 32 1.05 -8.16 14.58
N GLY A 33 1.35 -9.43 14.90
CA GLY A 33 0.76 -10.58 14.24
C GLY A 33 1.36 -10.93 12.87
N PRO A 34 0.69 -11.81 12.09
CA PRO A 34 1.21 -12.31 10.81
C PRO A 34 1.42 -11.25 9.72
N ALA A 35 0.76 -10.11 9.84
CA ALA A 35 0.81 -9.00 8.89
C ALA A 35 1.55 -7.76 9.44
N ALA A 36 2.39 -7.91 10.45
CA ALA A 36 3.14 -6.81 11.08
C ALA A 36 3.99 -6.00 10.09
N SER A 37 4.42 -6.62 8.99
CA SER A 37 5.20 -5.97 7.94
C SER A 37 4.50 -4.76 7.32
N PHE A 38 3.17 -4.69 7.28
CA PHE A 38 2.46 -3.51 6.80
C PHE A 38 2.77 -2.26 7.63
N GLY A 39 2.73 -2.38 8.96
CA GLY A 39 3.06 -1.29 9.86
C GLY A 39 4.55 -0.99 9.91
N GLU A 40 5.38 -2.02 10.09
CA GLU A 40 6.83 -1.87 10.24
C GLU A 40 7.48 -1.22 9.02
N PHE A 41 7.20 -1.71 7.82
CA PHE A 41 7.80 -1.19 6.59
C PHE A 41 7.23 0.18 6.22
N GLY A 42 5.93 0.40 6.44
CA GLY A 42 5.31 1.70 6.27
C GLY A 42 5.93 2.76 7.19
N ASP A 43 6.08 2.45 8.48
CA ASP A 43 6.65 3.35 9.48
C ASP A 43 8.13 3.69 9.18
N ARG A 44 8.92 2.68 8.82
CA ARG A 44 10.31 2.87 8.39
C ARG A 44 10.40 3.78 7.17
N ALA A 45 9.54 3.58 6.16
CA ALA A 45 9.54 4.43 4.97
C ALA A 45 9.14 5.87 5.27
N MET A 46 8.13 6.09 6.12
CA MET A 46 7.73 7.43 6.56
C MET A 46 8.87 8.14 7.30
N LYS A 47 9.53 7.46 8.24
CA LYS A 47 10.68 8.01 8.99
C LYS A 47 11.87 8.30 8.09
N LEU A 48 12.18 7.40 7.15
CA LEU A 48 13.24 7.61 6.16
C LEU A 48 12.96 8.82 5.28
N TYR A 49 11.72 8.97 4.80
CA TYR A 49 11.31 10.13 4.02
C TYR A 49 11.50 11.42 4.83
N MET A 50 10.99 11.46 6.06
CA MET A 50 11.13 12.62 6.96
C MET A 50 12.60 12.99 7.18
N LYS A 51 13.48 12.01 7.39
CA LYS A 51 14.91 12.21 7.58
C LYS A 51 15.57 12.83 6.35
N LEU A 52 15.28 12.31 5.16
CA LEU A 52 15.92 12.74 3.90
C LEU A 52 15.37 14.09 3.39
N HIS A 53 14.12 14.40 3.73
CA HIS A 53 13.38 15.57 3.26
C HIS A 53 13.11 16.60 4.37
N ALA A 54 13.87 16.55 5.48
CA ALA A 54 13.68 17.47 6.60
C ALA A 54 13.79 18.95 6.19
N ASN A 55 14.68 19.26 5.25
CA ASN A 55 14.90 20.62 4.73
C ASN A 55 13.85 21.07 3.70
N ASP A 56 12.96 20.17 3.27
CA ASP A 56 11.89 20.48 2.30
C ASP A 56 10.67 21.13 2.98
N LEU A 57 10.65 21.13 4.30
CA LEU A 57 9.57 21.75 5.08
C LEU A 57 9.76 23.28 5.17
N PRO A 58 8.65 24.04 5.27
CA PRO A 58 8.72 25.47 5.56
C PRO A 58 9.45 25.72 6.88
N SER A 59 10.16 26.85 6.98
CA SER A 59 10.87 27.22 8.21
C SER A 59 9.94 27.21 9.42
N GLY A 60 10.38 26.58 10.51
CA GLY A 60 9.62 26.45 11.75
C GLY A 60 8.50 25.41 11.72
N VAL A 61 8.37 24.63 10.63
CA VAL A 61 7.41 23.51 10.56
C VAL A 61 8.11 22.19 10.85
N GLN A 62 7.48 21.35 11.69
CA GLN A 62 7.91 20.00 12.00
C GLN A 62 6.78 19.00 11.75
N VAL A 63 7.13 17.74 11.50
CA VAL A 63 6.17 16.64 11.34
C VAL A 63 6.37 15.65 12.49
N GLU A 64 5.27 15.22 13.09
CA GLU A 64 5.24 14.20 14.15
C GLU A 64 4.35 13.02 13.70
N LEU A 65 4.87 11.80 13.81
CA LEU A 65 4.10 10.57 13.61
C LEU A 65 3.62 10.03 14.95
N ILE A 66 2.31 9.82 15.08
CA ILE A 66 1.71 9.22 16.26
C ILE A 66 1.08 7.89 15.84
N THR A 67 1.78 6.78 16.12
CA THR A 67 1.41 5.45 15.65
C THR A 67 0.55 4.68 16.66
N ARG A 68 -0.38 3.86 16.14
CA ARG A 68 -1.25 2.97 16.91
C ARG A 68 -1.34 1.61 16.21
N ASP A 69 -1.21 0.53 16.96
CA ASP A 69 -1.31 -0.85 16.47
C ASP A 69 -2.74 -1.36 16.56
N ASP A 70 -3.36 -1.63 15.41
CA ASP A 70 -4.68 -2.25 15.34
C ASP A 70 -4.65 -3.77 15.57
N GLY A 71 -3.46 -4.40 15.47
CA GLY A 71 -3.23 -5.82 15.73
C GLY A 71 -3.74 -6.75 14.63
N GLY A 72 -4.10 -6.22 13.46
CA GLY A 72 -4.65 -6.99 12.34
C GLY A 72 -6.06 -6.55 11.94
N PRO A 73 -6.84 -7.40 11.27
CA PRO A 73 -8.20 -7.07 10.82
C PRO A 73 -9.19 -6.96 12.00
N ASN A 74 -9.15 -5.83 12.68
CA ASN A 74 -9.96 -5.53 13.87
C ASN A 74 -10.60 -4.12 13.72
N PRO A 75 -11.77 -4.01 13.06
CA PRO A 75 -12.41 -2.73 12.77
C PRO A 75 -12.79 -1.92 14.01
N ASP A 76 -13.22 -2.59 15.10
CA ASP A 76 -13.61 -1.90 16.33
C ASP A 76 -12.40 -1.25 17.01
N LYS A 77 -11.30 -1.98 17.12
CA LYS A 77 -10.04 -1.44 17.67
C LYS A 77 -9.50 -0.31 16.77
N ALA A 78 -9.51 -0.48 15.47
CA ALA A 78 -9.05 0.55 14.53
C ALA A 78 -9.87 1.83 14.66
N LYS A 79 -11.21 1.71 14.78
CA LYS A 79 -12.11 2.83 15.03
C LYS A 79 -11.80 3.55 16.34
N GLN A 80 -11.64 2.81 17.43
CA GLN A 80 -11.28 3.37 18.75
C GLN A 80 -9.96 4.14 18.68
N LEU A 81 -8.91 3.55 18.09
CA LEU A 81 -7.59 4.16 17.98
C LEU A 81 -7.61 5.43 17.12
N ALA A 82 -8.36 5.43 16.02
CA ALA A 82 -8.55 6.63 15.20
C ALA A 82 -9.28 7.74 15.98
N GLN A 83 -10.29 7.39 16.76
CA GLN A 83 -11.00 8.36 17.60
C GLN A 83 -10.09 8.97 18.67
N GLU A 84 -9.21 8.16 19.29
CA GLU A 84 -8.20 8.68 20.23
C GLU A 84 -7.24 9.67 19.56
N LEU A 85 -6.73 9.35 18.37
CA LEU A 85 -5.86 10.23 17.59
C LEU A 85 -6.54 11.57 17.24
N ILE A 86 -7.82 11.52 16.87
CA ILE A 86 -8.60 12.71 16.52
C ILE A 86 -8.87 13.57 17.76
N VAL A 87 -9.42 12.98 18.82
CA VAL A 87 -9.97 13.73 19.95
C VAL A 87 -8.89 14.11 20.96
N ARG A 88 -8.04 13.14 21.34
CA ARG A 88 -7.02 13.31 22.37
C ARG A 88 -5.74 13.92 21.82
N ASP A 89 -5.21 13.31 20.76
CA ASP A 89 -3.89 13.67 20.22
C ASP A 89 -3.99 14.85 19.23
N LYS A 90 -5.22 15.16 18.75
CA LYS A 90 -5.56 16.28 17.86
C LYS A 90 -4.68 16.29 16.60
N VAL A 91 -4.63 15.16 15.92
CA VAL A 91 -3.85 15.02 14.68
C VAL A 91 -4.42 15.88 13.55
N ASN A 92 -3.57 16.31 12.62
CA ASN A 92 -3.94 17.13 11.49
C ASN A 92 -4.43 16.30 10.30
N LEU A 93 -4.02 15.03 10.22
CA LEU A 93 -4.51 14.04 9.26
C LEU A 93 -4.28 12.62 9.79
N LEU A 94 -4.98 11.66 9.22
CA LEU A 94 -4.81 10.24 9.47
C LEU A 94 -4.07 9.56 8.29
N ALA A 95 -3.31 8.51 8.61
CA ALA A 95 -2.72 7.61 7.64
C ALA A 95 -2.82 6.16 8.12
N GLY A 96 -2.63 5.19 7.21
CA GLY A 96 -2.65 3.77 7.58
C GLY A 96 -3.75 2.97 6.87
N GLY A 97 -4.45 2.12 7.62
CA GLY A 97 -5.49 1.27 7.04
C GLY A 97 -4.89 0.07 6.29
N ALA A 98 -4.16 -0.82 6.97
CA ALA A 98 -3.64 -2.05 6.40
C ALA A 98 -4.76 -2.94 5.84
N PHE A 99 -5.82 -3.10 6.60
CA PHE A 99 -6.96 -3.93 6.23
C PHE A 99 -8.19 -3.11 5.85
N THR A 100 -8.91 -3.58 4.85
CA THR A 100 -10.16 -2.93 4.38
C THR A 100 -11.21 -2.77 5.49
N PRO A 101 -11.51 -3.77 6.35
CA PRO A 101 -12.47 -3.57 7.44
C PRO A 101 -12.09 -2.41 8.36
N ASN A 102 -10.80 -2.26 8.66
CA ASN A 102 -10.29 -1.19 9.52
C ASN A 102 -10.43 0.18 8.85
N ALA A 103 -10.05 0.30 7.57
CA ALA A 103 -10.22 1.54 6.81
C ALA A 103 -11.68 1.97 6.68
N LEU A 104 -12.59 1.00 6.48
CA LEU A 104 -14.03 1.25 6.42
C LEU A 104 -14.61 1.71 7.77
N ALA A 105 -14.08 1.19 8.89
CA ALA A 105 -14.49 1.61 10.24
C ALA A 105 -14.00 3.03 10.59
N ILE A 106 -12.85 3.45 10.04
CA ILE A 106 -12.28 4.80 10.23
C ILE A 106 -12.97 5.83 9.34
N ALA A 107 -13.45 5.45 8.15
CA ALA A 107 -14.00 6.37 7.16
C ALA A 107 -15.10 7.32 7.68
N PRO A 108 -16.10 6.86 8.49
CA PRO A 108 -17.09 7.76 9.08
C PRO A 108 -16.48 8.83 10.00
N LEU A 109 -15.46 8.46 10.79
CA LEU A 109 -14.76 9.40 11.69
C LEU A 109 -14.02 10.49 10.89
N ALA A 110 -13.38 10.11 9.78
CA ALA A 110 -12.72 11.05 8.87
C ALA A 110 -13.74 12.06 8.28
N THR A 111 -14.94 11.60 7.97
CA THR A 111 -16.04 12.46 7.47
C THR A 111 -16.53 13.41 8.56
N GLU A 112 -16.83 12.89 9.74
CA GLU A 112 -17.39 13.66 10.87
C GLU A 112 -16.38 14.72 11.34
N ALA A 113 -15.12 14.36 11.47
CA ALA A 113 -14.06 15.27 11.88
C ALA A 113 -13.56 16.20 10.76
N LYS A 114 -14.01 16.00 9.50
CA LYS A 114 -13.45 16.64 8.30
C LYS A 114 -11.92 16.50 8.28
N LEU A 115 -11.42 15.29 8.43
CA LEU A 115 -9.99 15.03 8.58
C LEU A 115 -9.48 14.17 7.43
N PRO A 116 -8.48 14.60 6.64
CA PRO A 116 -7.90 13.79 5.58
C PRO A 116 -7.40 12.45 6.11
N PHE A 117 -7.73 11.36 5.42
CA PHE A 117 -7.22 10.02 5.71
C PHE A 117 -6.54 9.44 4.47
N VAL A 118 -5.21 9.26 4.57
CA VAL A 118 -4.38 8.67 3.53
C VAL A 118 -4.30 7.16 3.73
N VAL A 119 -4.97 6.42 2.86
CA VAL A 119 -5.02 4.94 2.92
C VAL A 119 -3.76 4.36 2.30
N LEU A 120 -3.00 3.59 3.09
CA LEU A 120 -1.69 3.05 2.70
C LEU A 120 -1.74 1.62 2.14
N ASN A 121 -2.84 0.88 2.34
CA ASN A 121 -2.94 -0.50 1.84
C ASN A 121 -4.36 -0.93 1.45
N ALA A 122 -5.36 -0.81 2.30
CA ALA A 122 -6.73 -1.35 2.11
C ALA A 122 -7.22 -1.40 0.65
N GLY A 123 -7.13 -2.59 0.02
CA GLY A 123 -7.17 -2.75 -1.45
C GLY A 123 -8.56 -2.90 -2.09
N THR A 124 -9.67 -2.89 -1.31
CA THR A 124 -11.02 -2.98 -1.89
C THR A 124 -11.42 -1.67 -2.56
N SER A 125 -11.95 -1.73 -3.78
CA SER A 125 -12.28 -0.55 -4.60
C SER A 125 -13.28 0.40 -3.95
N VAL A 126 -14.19 -0.11 -3.12
CA VAL A 126 -15.22 0.68 -2.44
C VAL A 126 -14.69 1.66 -1.40
N VAL A 127 -13.46 1.51 -0.89
CA VAL A 127 -12.92 2.23 0.27
C VAL A 127 -13.05 3.75 0.11
N THR A 128 -12.56 4.33 -0.97
CA THR A 128 -12.57 5.78 -1.17
C THR A 128 -13.96 6.36 -1.42
N THR A 129 -14.97 5.51 -1.68
CA THR A 129 -16.37 5.97 -1.82
C THR A 129 -17.04 6.24 -0.47
N ARG A 130 -16.43 5.81 0.64
CA ARG A 130 -17.03 5.86 1.98
C ARG A 130 -16.84 7.18 2.72
N SER A 131 -15.94 8.04 2.23
CA SER A 131 -15.76 9.39 2.76
C SER A 131 -15.14 10.30 1.70
N PRO A 132 -15.54 11.57 1.63
CA PRO A 132 -14.90 12.56 0.75
C PRO A 132 -13.48 12.91 1.22
N TYR A 133 -13.13 12.59 2.47
CA TYR A 133 -11.82 12.86 3.08
C TYR A 133 -10.85 11.69 2.97
N LEU A 134 -11.19 10.62 2.27
CA LEU A 134 -10.26 9.52 1.98
C LEU A 134 -9.56 9.73 0.64
N VAL A 135 -8.24 9.50 0.65
CA VAL A 135 -7.40 9.34 -0.54
C VAL A 135 -6.58 8.08 -0.39
N ARG A 136 -6.43 7.29 -1.44
CA ARG A 136 -5.61 6.08 -1.42
C ARG A 136 -4.39 6.23 -2.33
N VAL A 137 -3.21 6.02 -1.76
CA VAL A 137 -1.92 6.05 -2.50
C VAL A 137 -1.34 4.65 -2.73
N SER A 138 -2.02 3.60 -2.29
CA SER A 138 -1.54 2.22 -2.43
C SER A 138 -1.92 1.58 -3.77
N PHE A 139 -3.01 0.86 -3.82
CA PHE A 139 -3.51 0.13 -5.00
C PHE A 139 -4.95 -0.35 -4.77
N THR A 140 -5.57 -0.92 -5.80
CA THR A 140 -6.78 -1.75 -5.67
C THR A 140 -6.52 -3.16 -6.19
N LEU A 141 -7.24 -4.14 -5.64
CA LEU A 141 -7.12 -5.52 -6.14
C LEU A 141 -7.61 -5.65 -7.58
N TRP A 142 -8.47 -4.74 -8.03
CA TRP A 142 -8.86 -4.67 -9.43
C TRP A 142 -7.72 -4.24 -10.33
N GLN A 143 -6.85 -3.32 -9.88
CA GLN A 143 -5.69 -2.89 -10.67
C GLN A 143 -4.71 -4.03 -10.92
N SER A 144 -4.44 -4.87 -9.93
CA SER A 144 -3.50 -5.99 -10.10
C SER A 144 -4.16 -7.23 -10.71
N SER A 145 -5.40 -7.58 -10.32
CA SER A 145 -6.02 -8.85 -10.70
C SER A 145 -6.67 -8.83 -12.08
N TYR A 146 -7.16 -7.67 -12.55
CA TYR A 146 -7.76 -7.57 -13.88
C TYR A 146 -6.71 -7.76 -15.00
N PRO A 147 -5.57 -7.05 -15.00
CA PRO A 147 -4.50 -7.32 -15.96
C PRO A 147 -3.90 -8.73 -15.82
N LEU A 148 -3.82 -9.26 -14.59
CA LEU A 148 -3.40 -10.65 -14.37
C LEU A 148 -4.33 -11.63 -15.09
N GLY A 149 -5.65 -11.44 -15.01
CA GLY A 149 -6.63 -12.26 -15.72
C GLY A 149 -6.49 -12.16 -17.24
N GLN A 150 -6.23 -10.96 -17.77
CA GLN A 150 -5.96 -10.76 -19.20
C GLN A 150 -4.69 -11.47 -19.65
N TRP A 151 -3.62 -11.40 -18.87
CA TRP A 151 -2.37 -12.11 -19.14
C TRP A 151 -2.56 -13.63 -19.04
N ALA A 152 -3.22 -14.10 -17.99
CA ALA A 152 -3.45 -15.51 -17.75
C ALA A 152 -4.26 -16.16 -18.88
N ALA A 153 -5.27 -15.49 -19.44
CA ALA A 153 -6.09 -16.00 -20.52
C ALA A 153 -5.31 -16.24 -21.84
N LYS A 154 -4.18 -15.56 -22.03
CA LYS A 154 -3.27 -15.79 -23.16
C LYS A 154 -2.39 -17.03 -22.95
N ASN A 155 -2.14 -17.42 -21.71
CA ASN A 155 -1.18 -18.47 -21.35
C ASN A 155 -1.85 -19.76 -20.87
N TYR A 156 -3.06 -19.70 -20.32
CA TYR A 156 -3.78 -20.79 -19.70
C TYR A 156 -5.22 -20.86 -20.21
N LYS A 157 -5.82 -22.05 -20.16
CA LYS A 157 -7.22 -22.26 -20.57
C LYS A 157 -8.15 -22.47 -19.39
N ARG A 158 -7.66 -23.11 -18.32
CA ARG A 158 -8.46 -23.48 -17.16
C ARG A 158 -7.80 -22.93 -15.89
N ALA A 159 -8.55 -22.16 -15.14
CA ALA A 159 -8.09 -21.58 -13.88
C ALA A 159 -8.93 -22.07 -12.70
N TYR A 160 -8.34 -22.05 -11.54
CA TYR A 160 -9.03 -22.13 -10.25
C TYR A 160 -8.67 -20.90 -9.42
N THR A 161 -9.56 -20.43 -8.55
CA THR A 161 -9.26 -19.28 -7.67
C THR A 161 -9.31 -19.69 -6.20
N LEU A 162 -8.38 -19.19 -5.40
CA LEU A 162 -8.34 -19.33 -3.94
C LEU A 162 -8.03 -17.98 -3.32
N VAL A 163 -8.98 -17.43 -2.59
CA VAL A 163 -8.84 -16.08 -2.01
C VAL A 163 -9.25 -16.06 -0.54
N SER A 164 -8.71 -15.11 0.23
CA SER A 164 -9.22 -14.81 1.58
C SER A 164 -10.63 -14.24 1.51
N ASP A 165 -11.53 -14.74 2.39
CA ASP A 165 -12.95 -14.39 2.41
C ASP A 165 -13.21 -13.03 3.07
N TYR A 166 -12.87 -11.96 2.35
CA TYR A 166 -13.15 -10.56 2.72
C TYR A 166 -13.07 -9.66 1.47
N GLY A 167 -13.38 -8.37 1.62
CA GLY A 167 -13.52 -7.44 0.49
C GLY A 167 -12.44 -7.51 -0.58
N PRO A 168 -11.13 -7.37 -0.26
CA PRO A 168 -10.05 -7.49 -1.24
C PRO A 168 -10.01 -8.86 -1.95
N GLY A 169 -10.27 -9.95 -1.25
CA GLY A 169 -10.33 -11.29 -1.86
C GLY A 169 -11.47 -11.39 -2.87
N HIS A 170 -12.64 -10.86 -2.54
CA HIS A 170 -13.78 -10.81 -3.46
C HIS A 170 -13.46 -9.96 -4.70
N ASP A 171 -12.80 -8.81 -4.52
CA ASP A 171 -12.38 -7.95 -5.62
C ASP A 171 -11.35 -8.65 -6.53
N ALA A 172 -10.36 -9.31 -5.94
CA ALA A 172 -9.34 -10.06 -6.70
C ALA A 172 -9.96 -11.20 -7.52
N GLU A 173 -10.84 -11.99 -6.90
CA GLU A 173 -11.56 -13.08 -7.56
C GLU A 173 -12.44 -12.56 -8.70
N ALA A 174 -13.21 -11.51 -8.46
CA ALA A 174 -14.11 -10.93 -9.46
C ALA A 174 -13.33 -10.34 -10.65
N ALA A 175 -12.31 -9.53 -10.39
CA ALA A 175 -11.48 -8.91 -11.40
C ALA A 175 -10.76 -9.94 -12.29
N PHE A 176 -10.11 -10.92 -11.67
CA PHE A 176 -9.44 -12.00 -12.39
C PHE A 176 -10.42 -12.80 -13.24
N THR A 177 -11.52 -13.27 -12.63
CA THR A 177 -12.52 -14.10 -13.28
C THR A 177 -13.15 -13.39 -14.47
N GLN A 178 -13.48 -12.10 -14.33
CA GLN A 178 -14.05 -11.32 -15.42
C GLN A 178 -13.08 -11.21 -16.59
N ALA A 179 -11.83 -10.83 -16.33
CA ALA A 179 -10.83 -10.66 -17.36
C ALA A 179 -10.42 -12.00 -18.03
N PHE A 180 -10.26 -13.07 -17.24
CA PHE A 180 -9.89 -14.38 -17.71
C PHE A 180 -10.97 -14.98 -18.64
N LYS A 181 -12.24 -14.89 -18.23
CA LYS A 181 -13.38 -15.36 -19.06
C LYS A 181 -13.54 -14.51 -20.34
N ALA A 182 -13.37 -13.19 -20.25
CA ALA A 182 -13.41 -12.33 -21.42
C ALA A 182 -12.31 -12.66 -22.44
N GLY A 183 -11.16 -13.19 -21.99
CA GLY A 183 -10.09 -13.69 -22.82
C GLY A 183 -10.27 -15.14 -23.31
N GLY A 184 -11.42 -15.79 -23.05
CA GLY A 184 -11.76 -17.14 -23.49
C GLY A 184 -11.30 -18.25 -22.52
N GLY A 185 -10.89 -17.93 -21.31
CA GLY A 185 -10.54 -18.88 -20.26
C GLY A 185 -11.77 -19.42 -19.51
N GLU A 186 -11.63 -20.60 -18.92
CA GLU A 186 -12.64 -21.24 -18.07
C GLU A 186 -12.18 -21.24 -16.61
N VAL A 187 -13.02 -20.77 -15.68
CA VAL A 187 -12.79 -20.89 -14.23
C VAL A 187 -13.54 -22.12 -13.73
N LEU A 188 -12.78 -23.16 -13.36
CA LEU A 188 -13.30 -24.46 -12.92
C LEU A 188 -13.96 -24.39 -11.54
N GLY A 189 -13.53 -23.46 -10.71
CA GLY A 189 -14.08 -23.26 -9.37
C GLY A 189 -13.40 -22.13 -8.62
N SER A 190 -14.03 -21.73 -7.53
CA SER A 190 -13.59 -20.67 -6.64
C SER A 190 -13.66 -21.14 -5.19
N LEU A 191 -12.61 -20.92 -4.44
CA LEU A 191 -12.50 -21.25 -3.02
C LEU A 191 -12.20 -19.99 -2.21
N ARG A 192 -12.82 -19.91 -1.05
CA ARG A 192 -12.59 -18.83 -0.11
C ARG A 192 -12.18 -19.39 1.24
N VAL A 193 -11.07 -18.85 1.78
CA VAL A 193 -10.53 -19.25 3.07
C VAL A 193 -10.73 -18.15 4.10
N THR A 194 -10.81 -18.53 5.35
CA THR A 194 -10.90 -17.57 6.46
C THR A 194 -9.71 -16.61 6.44
N LEU A 195 -9.94 -15.34 6.77
CA LEU A 195 -8.89 -14.33 6.82
C LEU A 195 -7.87 -14.59 7.94
N GLN A 196 -8.31 -15.20 9.04
CA GLN A 196 -7.47 -15.52 10.19
C GLN A 196 -7.20 -17.01 10.27
N ASN A 197 -5.91 -17.37 10.45
CA ASN A 197 -5.44 -18.74 10.66
C ASN A 197 -6.00 -19.78 9.65
N PRO A 198 -5.90 -19.54 8.32
CA PRO A 198 -6.43 -20.48 7.35
C PRO A 198 -5.64 -21.80 7.34
N ASP A 199 -6.35 -22.93 7.27
CA ASP A 199 -5.78 -24.21 6.87
C ASP A 199 -5.93 -24.36 5.34
N PHE A 200 -4.83 -24.32 4.61
CA PHE A 200 -4.84 -24.38 3.16
C PHE A 200 -4.92 -25.79 2.57
N ALA A 201 -4.54 -26.82 3.33
CA ALA A 201 -4.37 -28.17 2.80
C ALA A 201 -5.65 -28.73 2.15
N PRO A 202 -6.86 -28.68 2.76
CA PRO A 202 -8.07 -29.22 2.16
C PRO A 202 -8.49 -28.46 0.89
N TYR A 203 -8.18 -27.16 0.82
CA TYR A 203 -8.46 -26.36 -0.38
C TYR A 203 -7.50 -26.69 -1.53
N MET A 204 -6.21 -26.80 -1.24
CA MET A 204 -5.19 -27.18 -2.23
C MET A 204 -5.42 -28.58 -2.78
N GLN A 205 -5.91 -29.53 -1.97
CA GLN A 205 -6.27 -30.86 -2.45
C GLN A 205 -7.41 -30.78 -3.47
N ARG A 206 -8.45 -29.98 -3.24
CA ARG A 206 -9.55 -29.78 -4.22
C ARG A 206 -9.05 -29.18 -5.52
N VAL A 207 -8.12 -28.21 -5.46
CA VAL A 207 -7.50 -27.65 -6.65
C VAL A 207 -6.72 -28.71 -7.42
N LYS A 208 -5.93 -29.53 -6.73
CA LYS A 208 -5.16 -30.64 -7.33
C LYS A 208 -6.08 -31.63 -8.04
N ASP A 209 -7.21 -32.00 -7.44
CA ASP A 209 -8.19 -32.91 -8.00
C ASP A 209 -8.89 -32.36 -9.27
N ALA A 210 -9.12 -31.04 -9.29
CA ALA A 210 -9.72 -30.32 -10.42
C ALA A 210 -8.77 -30.16 -11.62
N LYS A 211 -7.45 -30.28 -11.42
CA LYS A 211 -6.41 -30.20 -12.46
C LYS A 211 -6.52 -28.96 -13.35
N PRO A 212 -6.56 -27.73 -12.77
CA PRO A 212 -6.50 -26.53 -13.58
C PRO A 212 -5.09 -26.33 -14.17
N ASP A 213 -4.97 -25.49 -15.20
CA ASP A 213 -3.67 -25.10 -15.75
C ASP A 213 -3.00 -24.09 -14.80
N CYS A 214 -3.79 -23.21 -14.15
CA CYS A 214 -3.27 -22.27 -13.14
C CYS A 214 -4.21 -22.12 -11.94
N LEU A 215 -3.60 -21.80 -10.79
CA LEU A 215 -4.28 -21.41 -9.57
C LEU A 215 -4.00 -19.92 -9.29
N MET A 216 -5.03 -19.08 -9.36
CA MET A 216 -4.95 -17.69 -8.91
C MET A 216 -5.18 -17.62 -7.41
N VAL A 217 -4.20 -17.10 -6.68
CA VAL A 217 -4.26 -16.96 -5.23
C VAL A 217 -4.20 -15.48 -4.84
N PHE A 218 -5.13 -15.05 -3.97
CA PHE A 218 -4.98 -13.81 -3.20
C PHE A 218 -5.10 -14.10 -1.70
N ILE A 219 -4.01 -13.94 -1.00
CA ILE A 219 -3.90 -13.99 0.46
C ILE A 219 -3.15 -12.73 0.90
N PRO A 220 -3.53 -12.05 1.99
CA PRO A 220 -2.80 -10.89 2.48
C PRO A 220 -1.31 -11.20 2.65
N ALA A 221 -0.49 -10.22 2.28
CA ALA A 221 0.96 -10.28 2.40
C ALA A 221 1.43 -10.64 3.82
N GLY A 222 2.66 -11.15 3.92
CA GLY A 222 3.29 -11.57 5.15
C GLY A 222 3.28 -13.09 5.35
N LYS A 223 3.36 -13.55 6.58
CA LYS A 223 3.54 -14.98 6.91
C LYS A 223 2.45 -15.90 6.36
N THR A 224 1.23 -15.38 6.19
CA THR A 224 0.12 -16.17 5.63
C THR A 224 0.35 -16.47 4.14
N ALA A 225 0.91 -15.54 3.38
CA ALA A 225 1.30 -15.76 1.99
C ALA A 225 2.43 -16.81 1.87
N THR A 226 3.41 -16.78 2.80
CA THR A 226 4.43 -17.81 2.89
C THR A 226 3.82 -19.20 3.17
N ALA A 227 2.83 -19.28 4.05
CA ALA A 227 2.16 -20.54 4.38
C ALA A 227 1.41 -21.16 3.18
N VAL A 228 0.66 -20.35 2.42
CA VAL A 228 -0.05 -20.85 1.23
C VAL A 228 0.93 -21.35 0.17
N MET A 229 2.05 -20.65 -0.03
CA MET A 229 3.12 -21.04 -0.96
C MET A 229 3.71 -22.40 -0.60
N LYS A 230 4.04 -22.61 0.68
CA LYS A 230 4.56 -23.88 1.18
C LYS A 230 3.56 -25.00 1.04
N THR A 231 2.28 -24.77 1.40
CA THR A 231 1.23 -25.80 1.23
C THR A 231 1.05 -26.20 -0.23
N PHE A 232 1.12 -25.24 -1.16
CA PHE A 232 1.08 -25.51 -2.61
C PHE A 232 2.22 -26.46 -3.04
N ALA A 233 3.44 -26.20 -2.54
CA ALA A 233 4.60 -27.03 -2.84
C ALA A 233 4.52 -28.42 -2.16
N ASP A 234 4.18 -28.47 -0.87
CA ASP A 234 4.12 -29.71 -0.08
C ASP A 234 3.12 -30.71 -0.65
N LEU A 235 2.01 -30.23 -1.19
CA LEU A 235 1.02 -31.08 -1.86
C LEU A 235 1.36 -31.39 -3.32
N GLY A 236 2.49 -30.87 -3.84
CA GLY A 236 3.00 -31.18 -5.17
C GLY A 236 2.12 -30.68 -6.32
N LEU A 237 1.46 -29.53 -6.16
CA LEU A 237 0.60 -28.96 -7.20
C LEU A 237 1.43 -28.56 -8.44
N ALA A 238 2.63 -27.99 -8.26
CA ALA A 238 3.52 -27.66 -9.37
C ALA A 238 3.90 -28.91 -10.18
N ALA A 239 4.25 -30.03 -9.52
CA ALA A 239 4.53 -31.30 -10.16
C ALA A 239 3.31 -31.91 -10.88
N ALA A 240 2.11 -31.56 -10.43
CA ALA A 240 0.84 -31.92 -11.09
C ALA A 240 0.49 -30.99 -12.28
N GLY A 241 1.36 -30.06 -12.64
CA GLY A 241 1.18 -29.14 -13.78
C GLY A 241 0.36 -27.89 -13.48
N VAL A 242 0.10 -27.57 -12.21
CA VAL A 242 -0.64 -26.37 -11.81
C VAL A 242 0.33 -25.20 -11.62
N HIS A 243 0.15 -24.11 -12.35
CA HIS A 243 0.94 -22.88 -12.19
C HIS A 243 0.32 -21.96 -11.14
N LEU A 244 1.12 -21.54 -10.15
CA LEU A 244 0.69 -20.58 -9.15
C LEU A 244 0.87 -19.14 -9.68
N ILE A 245 -0.21 -18.37 -9.66
CA ILE A 245 -0.23 -16.96 -10.07
C ILE A 245 -1.03 -16.13 -9.06
N GLY A 246 -0.85 -14.81 -9.05
CA GLY A 246 -1.65 -13.94 -8.18
C GLY A 246 -1.29 -12.46 -8.28
N PRO A 247 -2.02 -11.59 -7.56
CA PRO A 247 -1.50 -10.26 -7.24
C PRO A 247 -0.22 -10.37 -6.40
N GLY A 248 0.56 -9.30 -6.39
CA GLY A 248 1.89 -9.34 -5.78
C GLY A 248 1.95 -9.54 -4.27
N ASP A 249 0.82 -9.53 -3.60
CA ASP A 249 0.71 -9.84 -2.17
C ASP A 249 1.27 -11.22 -1.82
N ILE A 250 1.20 -12.18 -2.76
CA ILE A 250 1.66 -13.56 -2.51
C ILE A 250 3.19 -13.75 -2.63
N THR A 251 3.92 -12.76 -3.13
CA THR A 251 5.39 -12.81 -3.31
C THR A 251 6.04 -11.51 -2.85
N THR A 252 5.75 -11.04 -1.63
CA THR A 252 6.35 -9.80 -1.14
C THR A 252 7.85 -9.94 -0.94
N ASP A 253 8.58 -8.87 -1.26
CA ASP A 253 10.05 -8.89 -1.34
C ASP A 253 10.70 -9.32 -0.02
N GLU A 254 10.14 -8.91 1.14
CA GLU A 254 10.66 -9.29 2.46
C GLU A 254 10.39 -10.75 2.84
N GLU A 255 9.39 -11.38 2.26
CA GLU A 255 9.02 -12.77 2.56
C GLU A 255 9.66 -13.78 1.60
N LEU A 256 10.19 -13.37 0.45
CA LEU A 256 10.83 -14.27 -0.51
C LEU A 256 11.92 -15.16 0.12
N PRO A 257 12.79 -14.68 1.01
CA PRO A 257 13.75 -15.53 1.69
C PRO A 257 13.12 -16.64 2.55
N ASN A 258 11.93 -16.35 3.15
CA ASN A 258 11.18 -17.29 3.98
C ASN A 258 10.39 -18.32 3.13
N MET A 259 9.99 -17.93 1.94
CA MET A 259 9.34 -18.80 0.96
C MET A 259 10.34 -19.81 0.39
N GLY A 260 11.54 -19.36 0.06
CA GLY A 260 12.59 -20.21 -0.55
C GLY A 260 12.30 -20.56 -2.00
N GLU A 261 12.94 -21.61 -2.49
CA GLU A 261 12.90 -22.03 -3.90
C GLU A 261 11.49 -22.38 -4.43
N VAL A 262 10.55 -22.67 -3.53
CA VAL A 262 9.15 -22.95 -3.94
C VAL A 262 8.47 -21.74 -4.58
N ALA A 263 9.00 -20.53 -4.38
CA ALA A 263 8.51 -19.33 -5.02
C ALA A 263 9.05 -19.11 -6.44
N LEU A 264 10.11 -19.84 -6.85
CA LEU A 264 10.72 -19.65 -8.18
C LEU A 264 9.70 -19.91 -9.31
N GLY A 265 9.70 -19.01 -10.29
CA GLY A 265 8.81 -19.09 -11.45
C GLY A 265 7.36 -18.66 -11.18
N VAL A 266 7.00 -18.26 -9.96
CA VAL A 266 5.67 -17.71 -9.67
C VAL A 266 5.52 -16.37 -10.36
N HIS A 267 4.44 -16.23 -11.15
CA HIS A 267 4.09 -15.00 -11.85
C HIS A 267 3.06 -14.19 -11.05
N THR A 268 3.31 -12.90 -10.94
CA THR A 268 2.40 -11.96 -10.28
C THR A 268 2.25 -10.68 -11.10
N VAL A 269 1.11 -10.01 -10.96
CA VAL A 269 0.95 -8.64 -11.44
C VAL A 269 0.89 -7.71 -10.24
N PHE A 270 1.74 -6.67 -10.25
CA PHE A 270 1.77 -5.70 -9.16
C PHE A 270 2.45 -4.39 -9.57
N HIS A 271 2.20 -3.35 -8.78
CA HIS A 271 2.68 -1.99 -9.02
C HIS A 271 4.11 -1.71 -8.55
N TYR A 272 4.73 -2.60 -7.79
CA TYR A 272 6.07 -2.39 -7.20
C TYR A 272 6.90 -3.67 -7.18
N SER A 273 8.20 -3.50 -7.36
CA SER A 273 9.23 -4.49 -7.07
C SER A 273 10.49 -3.77 -6.58
N ALA A 274 11.09 -4.27 -5.49
CA ALA A 274 12.38 -3.76 -5.01
C ALA A 274 13.53 -3.97 -6.02
N ALA A 275 13.42 -4.98 -6.89
CA ALA A 275 14.40 -5.28 -7.94
C ALA A 275 14.23 -4.43 -9.21
N ALA A 276 13.25 -3.54 -9.26
CA ALA A 276 13.02 -2.71 -10.45
C ALA A 276 14.17 -1.74 -10.73
N GLU A 277 14.59 -1.67 -11.99
CA GLU A 277 15.78 -0.94 -12.44
C GLU A 277 15.57 0.57 -12.59
N ARG A 278 14.37 1.08 -12.28
CA ARG A 278 14.06 2.52 -12.35
C ARG A 278 14.99 3.36 -11.47
N PRO A 279 15.52 4.51 -11.93
CA PRO A 279 16.43 5.35 -11.15
C PRO A 279 15.86 5.76 -9.78
N ALA A 280 14.57 6.10 -9.72
CA ALA A 280 13.90 6.45 -8.46
C ALA A 280 13.88 5.27 -7.48
N ASN A 281 13.60 4.05 -7.97
CA ASN A 281 13.63 2.84 -7.13
C ASN A 281 15.04 2.54 -6.61
N LYS A 282 16.06 2.64 -7.48
CA LYS A 282 17.46 2.43 -7.05
C LYS A 282 17.84 3.37 -5.91
N ARG A 283 17.55 4.67 -6.04
CA ARG A 283 17.78 5.65 -4.97
C ARG A 283 17.05 5.30 -3.67
N PHE A 284 15.78 4.89 -3.79
CA PHE A 284 14.97 4.49 -2.64
C PHE A 284 15.54 3.24 -1.94
N VAL A 285 15.85 2.20 -2.70
CA VAL A 285 16.42 0.94 -2.17
C VAL A 285 17.81 1.17 -1.57
N GLU A 286 18.67 1.99 -2.18
CA GLU A 286 19.97 2.38 -1.64
C GLU A 286 19.84 3.13 -0.31
N ALA A 287 18.94 4.13 -0.25
CA ALA A 287 18.67 4.87 0.98
C ALA A 287 18.11 3.97 2.08
N TRP A 288 17.22 3.05 1.72
CA TRP A 288 16.66 2.05 2.63
C TRP A 288 17.75 1.14 3.20
N LYS A 289 18.59 0.54 2.35
CA LYS A 289 19.67 -0.35 2.78
C LYS A 289 20.72 0.36 3.63
N LYS A 290 20.99 1.62 3.34
CA LYS A 290 21.89 2.45 4.14
C LYS A 290 21.37 2.69 5.55
N GLU A 291 20.03 2.86 5.69
CA GLU A 291 19.41 3.16 6.98
C GLU A 291 19.11 1.89 7.79
N TYR A 292 18.62 0.82 7.14
CA TYR A 292 18.09 -0.36 7.80
C TYR A 292 18.92 -1.63 7.62
N GLY A 293 20.09 -1.52 6.98
CA GLY A 293 21.02 -2.62 6.74
C GLY A 293 20.94 -3.22 5.35
N ALA A 294 22.08 -3.74 4.87
CA ALA A 294 22.24 -4.23 3.49
C ALA A 294 21.33 -5.42 3.13
N SER A 295 20.93 -6.22 4.12
CA SER A 295 20.02 -7.36 3.94
C SER A 295 18.53 -6.96 3.96
N SER A 296 18.21 -5.74 4.36
CA SER A 296 16.82 -5.25 4.40
C SER A 296 16.37 -4.80 3.02
N THR A 297 15.25 -5.30 2.57
CA THR A 297 14.66 -4.95 1.26
C THR A 297 13.29 -4.29 1.47
N PRO A 298 13.05 -3.08 0.94
CA PRO A 298 11.74 -2.45 1.07
C PRO A 298 10.69 -3.22 0.27
N ASN A 299 9.46 -3.23 0.77
CA ASN A 299 8.32 -3.84 0.09
C ASN A 299 7.34 -2.78 -0.45
N PHE A 300 6.23 -3.24 -1.02
CA PHE A 300 5.21 -2.34 -1.57
C PHE A 300 4.53 -1.43 -0.52
N ALA A 301 4.44 -1.88 0.75
CA ALA A 301 3.91 -1.04 1.83
C ALA A 301 4.87 0.12 2.14
N ALA A 302 6.20 -0.14 2.08
CA ALA A 302 7.21 0.90 2.18
C ALA A 302 7.11 1.91 1.03
N ALA A 303 6.93 1.43 -0.21
CA ALA A 303 6.78 2.29 -1.39
C ALA A 303 5.52 3.16 -1.30
N ALA A 304 4.38 2.59 -0.86
CA ALA A 304 3.15 3.33 -0.66
C ALA A 304 3.29 4.42 0.43
N ALA A 305 3.92 4.09 1.55
CA ALA A 305 4.15 5.04 2.65
C ALA A 305 5.13 6.15 2.26
N TRP A 306 6.16 5.83 1.47
CA TRP A 306 7.08 6.81 0.89
C TRP A 306 6.34 7.83 0.02
N ASP A 307 5.50 7.35 -0.90
CA ASP A 307 4.71 8.21 -1.78
C ASP A 307 3.64 8.99 -1.00
N ALA A 308 3.05 8.41 0.04
CA ALA A 308 2.14 9.11 0.94
C ALA A 308 2.81 10.31 1.61
N MET A 309 4.05 10.14 2.10
CA MET A 309 4.81 11.23 2.70
C MET A 309 5.15 12.30 1.66
N ALA A 310 5.48 11.93 0.43
CA ALA A 310 5.70 12.89 -0.65
C ALA A 310 4.46 13.75 -0.92
N MET A 311 3.28 13.12 -0.94
CA MET A 311 2.00 13.82 -1.10
C MET A 311 1.67 14.73 0.11
N ILE A 312 1.85 14.22 1.32
CA ILE A 312 1.62 14.98 2.56
C ILE A 312 2.55 16.18 2.64
N TYR A 313 3.84 16.02 2.32
CA TYR A 313 4.81 17.11 2.29
C TYR A 313 4.47 18.17 1.24
N ALA A 314 3.90 17.76 0.10
CA ALA A 314 3.41 18.71 -0.89
C ALA A 314 2.30 19.61 -0.32
N ALA A 315 1.36 19.05 0.44
CA ALA A 315 0.32 19.83 1.12
C ALA A 315 0.93 20.73 2.21
N ILE A 316 1.81 20.19 3.06
CA ILE A 316 2.46 20.97 4.12
C ILE A 316 3.20 22.19 3.54
N ARG A 317 3.92 22.03 2.41
CA ARG A 317 4.61 23.15 1.73
C ARG A 317 3.63 24.18 1.20
N GLN A 318 2.58 23.74 0.50
CA GLN A 318 1.61 24.66 -0.11
C GLN A 318 0.79 25.42 0.94
N GLU A 319 0.48 24.80 2.07
CA GLU A 319 -0.29 25.37 3.16
C GLU A 319 0.58 25.95 4.28
N LYS A 320 1.91 25.94 4.08
CA LYS A 320 2.90 26.49 5.04
C LYS A 320 2.73 25.92 6.45
N GLY A 321 2.38 24.62 6.53
CA GLY A 321 2.17 23.87 7.75
C GLY A 321 0.78 24.05 8.39
N LYS A 322 -0.07 24.94 7.93
CA LYS A 322 -1.42 25.17 8.46
C LYS A 322 -2.45 24.42 7.61
N LEU A 323 -2.51 23.11 7.79
CA LEU A 323 -3.38 22.26 7.00
C LEU A 323 -4.86 22.61 7.23
N ASP A 324 -5.56 22.90 6.13
CA ASP A 324 -7.02 23.00 6.06
C ASP A 324 -7.56 21.78 5.32
N ALA A 325 -8.54 21.10 5.89
CA ALA A 325 -9.00 19.82 5.39
C ALA A 325 -9.43 19.85 3.92
N GLU A 326 -10.20 20.86 3.52
CA GLU A 326 -10.73 20.95 2.14
C GLU A 326 -9.60 21.26 1.14
N ARG A 327 -8.71 22.17 1.51
CA ARG A 327 -7.53 22.52 0.67
C ARG A 327 -6.55 21.37 0.61
N THR A 328 -6.27 20.71 1.74
CA THR A 328 -5.42 19.52 1.78
C THR A 328 -5.98 18.42 0.86
N MET A 329 -7.30 18.14 0.94
CA MET A 329 -7.93 17.16 0.04
C MET A 329 -7.92 17.59 -1.42
N ASP A 330 -8.02 18.89 -1.71
CA ASP A 330 -7.91 19.40 -3.09
C ASP A 330 -6.48 19.21 -3.63
N ILE A 331 -5.45 19.50 -2.82
CA ILE A 331 -4.05 19.24 -3.18
C ILE A 331 -3.84 17.75 -3.43
N PHE A 332 -4.36 16.88 -2.57
CA PHE A 332 -4.22 15.43 -2.72
C PHE A 332 -4.87 14.91 -4.01
N LYS A 333 -6.08 15.35 -4.33
CA LYS A 333 -6.78 14.96 -5.57
C LYS A 333 -6.01 15.27 -6.85
N HIS A 334 -5.22 16.34 -6.86
CA HIS A 334 -4.47 16.77 -8.03
C HIS A 334 -2.98 16.42 -7.97
N TRP A 335 -2.57 15.67 -6.92
CA TRP A 335 -1.17 15.31 -6.74
C TRP A 335 -0.70 14.28 -7.76
N LYS A 336 0.54 14.49 -8.23
CA LYS A 336 1.25 13.60 -9.15
C LYS A 336 2.70 13.47 -8.71
N ASN A 337 3.27 12.29 -8.91
CA ASN A 337 4.69 12.05 -8.72
C ASN A 337 5.26 11.26 -9.92
N PRO A 338 5.98 11.91 -10.83
CA PRO A 338 6.61 11.21 -11.96
C PRO A 338 7.84 10.39 -11.54
N ASP A 339 8.41 10.66 -10.36
CA ASP A 339 9.65 10.07 -9.84
C ASP A 339 9.40 9.20 -8.59
N SER A 340 8.31 8.45 -8.60
CA SER A 340 8.05 7.45 -7.55
C SER A 340 8.90 6.18 -7.76
N PRO A 341 9.27 5.47 -6.68
CA PRO A 341 9.95 4.17 -6.77
C PRO A 341 9.24 3.15 -7.66
N ARG A 342 7.92 3.22 -7.76
CA ARG A 342 7.09 2.31 -8.59
C ARG A 342 6.77 2.84 -9.99
N GLY A 343 7.45 3.92 -10.43
CA GLY A 343 7.18 4.62 -11.69
C GLY A 343 6.19 5.76 -11.52
N PRO A 344 5.78 6.43 -12.62
CA PRO A 344 4.88 7.57 -12.54
C PRO A 344 3.54 7.23 -11.89
N ILE A 345 3.11 8.05 -10.95
CA ILE A 345 1.83 7.91 -10.25
C ILE A 345 1.09 9.24 -10.18
N ALA A 346 -0.22 9.15 -10.03
CA ALA A 346 -1.10 10.30 -9.79
C ALA A 346 -2.29 9.87 -8.93
N ILE A 347 -3.00 10.81 -8.35
CA ILE A 347 -4.32 10.55 -7.77
C ILE A 347 -5.38 10.92 -8.82
N ASP A 348 -6.36 10.04 -9.01
CA ASP A 348 -7.54 10.35 -9.81
C ASP A 348 -8.42 11.34 -9.05
N PRO A 349 -8.65 12.56 -9.58
CA PRO A 349 -9.39 13.59 -8.87
C PRO A 349 -10.87 13.22 -8.62
N GLN A 350 -11.44 12.32 -9.40
CA GLN A 350 -12.84 11.90 -9.25
C GLN A 350 -13.00 10.81 -8.20
N THR A 351 -12.11 9.81 -8.22
CA THR A 351 -12.21 8.64 -7.36
C THR A 351 -11.34 8.73 -6.11
N ARG A 352 -10.34 9.60 -6.10
CA ARG A 352 -9.32 9.75 -5.06
C ARG A 352 -8.47 8.49 -4.86
N ASP A 353 -8.43 7.62 -5.88
CA ASP A 353 -7.54 6.47 -5.94
C ASP A 353 -6.27 6.77 -6.72
N ILE A 354 -5.26 5.97 -6.46
CA ILE A 354 -4.01 5.97 -7.19
C ILE A 354 -4.24 5.60 -8.67
N VAL A 355 -3.55 6.29 -9.55
CA VAL A 355 -3.35 5.94 -10.97
C VAL A 355 -1.89 5.56 -11.12
N GLN A 356 -1.61 4.35 -11.56
CA GLN A 356 -0.26 3.79 -11.60
C GLN A 356 -0.08 2.76 -12.70
N ASN A 357 1.17 2.36 -12.94
CA ASN A 357 1.46 1.22 -13.81
C ASN A 357 1.34 -0.10 -13.04
N GLU A 358 1.00 -1.16 -13.77
CA GLU A 358 1.04 -2.52 -13.28
C GLU A 358 2.04 -3.33 -14.11
N TYR A 359 2.84 -4.14 -13.44
CA TYR A 359 3.93 -4.91 -14.01
C TYR A 359 3.71 -6.40 -13.83
N LEU A 360 3.87 -7.18 -14.90
CA LEU A 360 4.06 -8.61 -14.78
C LEU A 360 5.43 -8.87 -14.16
N ARG A 361 5.46 -9.67 -13.10
CA ARG A 361 6.68 -10.03 -12.39
C ARG A 361 6.80 -11.54 -12.30
N GLU A 362 8.03 -12.02 -12.25
CA GLU A 362 8.36 -13.42 -11.98
C GLU A 362 9.38 -13.48 -10.85
N VAL A 363 9.20 -14.42 -9.93
CA VAL A 363 10.22 -14.69 -8.91
C VAL A 363 11.39 -15.41 -9.55
N ARG A 364 12.56 -14.78 -9.54
CA ARG A 364 13.83 -15.31 -10.09
C ARG A 364 14.94 -15.26 -9.05
N ASN A 365 15.94 -16.12 -9.25
CA ASN A 365 17.20 -16.00 -8.51
C ASN A 365 18.08 -14.95 -9.21
N VAL A 366 18.38 -13.87 -8.51
CA VAL A 366 19.24 -12.78 -8.98
C VAL A 366 20.44 -12.71 -8.03
N ASN A 367 21.61 -13.11 -8.51
CA ASN A 367 22.85 -13.10 -7.73
C ASN A 367 22.77 -13.86 -6.38
N GLY A 368 22.07 -15.00 -6.37
CA GLY A 368 21.90 -15.83 -5.18
C GLY A 368 20.76 -15.42 -4.24
N GLN A 369 19.98 -14.42 -4.61
CA GLN A 369 18.82 -13.97 -3.85
C GLN A 369 17.53 -14.05 -4.71
N LEU A 370 16.43 -14.43 -4.09
CA LEU A 370 15.13 -14.39 -4.75
C LEU A 370 14.65 -12.94 -4.87
N ALA A 371 14.14 -12.60 -6.04
CA ALA A 371 13.62 -11.26 -6.33
C ALA A 371 12.42 -11.34 -7.28
N ASN A 372 11.50 -10.39 -7.14
CA ASN A 372 10.41 -10.18 -8.08
C ASN A 372 10.95 -9.39 -9.28
N VAL A 373 11.29 -10.08 -10.37
CA VAL A 373 11.80 -9.43 -11.58
C VAL A 373 10.65 -8.96 -12.44
N GLU A 374 10.59 -7.68 -12.78
CA GLU A 374 9.61 -7.13 -13.71
C GLU A 374 9.95 -7.59 -15.13
N LEU A 375 8.97 -8.19 -15.82
CA LEU A 375 9.12 -8.70 -17.19
C LEU A 375 8.61 -7.71 -18.20
N GLU A 376 7.42 -7.16 -17.97
CA GLU A 376 6.74 -6.19 -18.84
C GLU A 376 5.76 -5.31 -18.05
N THR A 377 5.43 -4.15 -18.62
CA THR A 377 4.34 -3.31 -18.14
C THR A 377 3.03 -3.80 -18.77
N VAL A 378 2.16 -4.42 -17.98
CA VAL A 378 0.88 -4.96 -18.47
C VAL A 378 -0.24 -3.92 -18.50
N ALA A 379 -0.10 -2.83 -17.75
CA ALA A 379 -0.99 -1.67 -17.83
C ALA A 379 -0.24 -0.38 -17.48
N THR A 380 -0.53 0.69 -18.21
CA THR A 380 0.08 2.02 -18.00
C THR A 380 -0.97 3.01 -17.52
N ALA A 381 -0.63 3.78 -16.49
CA ALA A 381 -1.51 4.79 -15.88
C ALA A 381 -2.92 4.25 -15.62
N LEU A 382 -2.98 3.03 -15.06
CA LEU A 382 -4.22 2.31 -14.82
C LEU A 382 -4.99 2.97 -13.67
N LYS A 383 -6.21 3.37 -13.94
CA LYS A 383 -7.21 3.72 -12.93
C LYS A 383 -7.81 2.45 -12.33
N ASP A 384 -8.61 2.59 -11.27
CA ASP A 384 -9.32 1.45 -10.70
C ASP A 384 -10.36 0.90 -11.73
N PRO A 385 -10.15 -0.31 -12.30
CA PRO A 385 -11.04 -0.87 -13.30
C PRO A 385 -12.48 -1.05 -12.79
N TRP A 386 -12.65 -1.36 -11.50
CA TRP A 386 -13.99 -1.49 -10.92
C TRP A 386 -14.81 -0.21 -11.07
N LYS A 387 -14.19 0.95 -10.80
CA LYS A 387 -14.86 2.26 -10.89
C LYS A 387 -15.14 2.68 -12.33
N GLU A 388 -14.24 2.34 -13.25
CA GLU A 388 -14.42 2.62 -14.68
C GLU A 388 -15.58 1.78 -15.29
N LEU A 389 -15.83 0.57 -14.74
CA LEU A 389 -16.89 -0.32 -15.17
C LEU A 389 -18.27 0.02 -14.57
N GLN A 390 -18.33 0.90 -13.55
CA GLN A 390 -19.61 1.33 -12.98
C GLN A 390 -20.34 2.28 -13.94
N PRO A 391 -21.69 2.25 -13.98
CA PRO A 391 -22.45 3.24 -14.72
C PRO A 391 -22.07 4.66 -14.27
N LYS A 392 -21.68 5.52 -15.20
CA LYS A 392 -21.43 6.93 -14.89
C LYS A 392 -22.75 7.55 -14.44
N LYS A 393 -22.82 8.01 -13.20
CA LYS A 393 -23.97 8.73 -12.63
C LYS A 393 -24.06 10.14 -13.21
#